data_6af7f297ca37061b35b6659c2ad2d4bc
#
_entry.id   6af7f297ca37061b35b6659c2ad2d4bc
#
_cell.length_a   1.000
_cell.length_b   1.000
_cell.length_c   1.000
_cell.angle_alpha   90.00
_cell.angle_beta   90.00
_cell.angle_gamma   90.00
#
_symmetry.space_group_name_H-M   'P 1'
#
loop_
_entity.id
_entity.type
_entity.pdbx_description
1 polymer ?
#
loop_
_entity_poly.entity_id
_entity_poly.type
_entity_poly.pdbx_seq_one_letter_code
_entity_poly.pdbx_strand_id
1 'polypeptide(L)'
;MVADIAKLSLGREEYYTRELATDHEAYLSGHGESPGRWYGAGASSLGLQGEASPAGFQAMFEGRDPTTGELLGRPYGRNAVPAFDVVLRPTKSVSVLYGLGDPATGRAALAAHHAGLAEAVAYLDEHIGARRGHGGVQHVSGQGLLAVGFDHRTSREGDPLLHTHLVVANRVQGPDGRWTALDGRDVYRH
;
A
#
# COMPACT_ATOMS: atom_id res chain seq x y z
N MET A 1 14.13 -4.91 -7.45
CA MET A 1 12.73 -4.47 -7.52
C MET A 1 12.68 -3.10 -8.15
N VAL A 2 11.66 -2.78 -8.93
CA VAL A 2 11.44 -1.44 -9.52
C VAL A 2 10.20 -0.86 -8.85
N ALA A 3 10.24 0.43 -8.52
CA ALA A 3 9.10 1.14 -7.94
C ALA A 3 8.65 2.28 -8.85
N ASP A 4 7.34 2.40 -9.06
CA ASP A 4 6.69 3.57 -9.65
C ASP A 4 5.75 4.17 -8.60
N ILE A 5 5.70 5.51 -8.53
CA ILE A 5 4.94 6.20 -7.49
C ILE A 5 3.96 7.20 -8.11
N ALA A 6 2.70 7.12 -7.70
CA ALA A 6 1.66 8.05 -8.09
C ALA A 6 0.92 8.63 -6.88
N LYS A 7 0.48 9.89 -6.99
CA LYS A 7 -0.45 10.49 -6.03
C LYS A 7 -1.88 10.10 -6.38
N LEU A 8 -2.63 9.70 -5.38
CA LEU A 8 -4.05 9.41 -5.53
C LEU A 8 -4.89 10.65 -5.18
N SER A 9 -6.08 10.74 -5.76
CA SER A 9 -7.09 11.76 -5.44
C SER A 9 -8.28 11.10 -4.74
N LEU A 10 -9.03 11.86 -3.98
CA LEU A 10 -10.29 11.40 -3.38
C LEU A 10 -11.24 10.92 -4.49
N GLY A 11 -11.92 9.80 -4.25
CA GLY A 11 -12.78 9.11 -5.24
C GLY A 11 -12.05 8.05 -6.07
N ARG A 12 -10.73 7.85 -5.90
CA ARG A 12 -9.98 6.78 -6.56
C ARG A 12 -10.01 5.46 -5.78
N GLU A 13 -10.50 5.47 -4.54
CA GLU A 13 -10.67 4.26 -3.71
C GLU A 13 -11.58 3.23 -4.36
N GLU A 14 -12.60 3.67 -5.12
CA GLU A 14 -13.52 2.77 -5.84
C GLU A 14 -12.82 1.85 -6.83
N TYR A 15 -11.71 2.29 -7.43
CA TYR A 15 -10.92 1.47 -8.34
C TYR A 15 -10.39 0.23 -7.62
N TYR A 16 -9.78 0.42 -6.45
CA TYR A 16 -9.21 -0.67 -5.66
C TYR A 16 -10.29 -1.49 -4.95
N THR A 17 -11.39 -0.88 -4.49
CA THR A 17 -12.49 -1.60 -3.82
C THR A 17 -13.34 -2.41 -4.79
N ARG A 18 -13.49 -1.99 -6.04
CA ARG A 18 -14.15 -2.80 -7.09
C ARG A 18 -13.37 -4.07 -7.40
N GLU A 19 -12.06 -3.96 -7.51
CA GLU A 19 -11.18 -5.11 -7.71
C GLU A 19 -11.23 -6.06 -6.50
N LEU A 20 -11.29 -5.53 -5.27
CA LEU A 20 -11.51 -6.32 -4.04
C LEU A 20 -12.84 -7.07 -4.02
N ALA A 21 -13.92 -6.49 -4.56
CA ALA A 21 -15.26 -7.04 -4.43
C ALA A 21 -15.61 -8.06 -5.54
N THR A 22 -15.01 -7.92 -6.73
CA THR A 22 -15.40 -8.69 -7.91
C THR A 22 -14.61 -9.98 -8.12
N ASP A 23 -13.49 -10.17 -7.44
CA ASP A 23 -12.51 -11.15 -7.86
C ASP A 23 -12.11 -12.23 -6.84
N HIS A 24 -12.78 -12.30 -5.69
CA HIS A 24 -12.45 -13.34 -4.72
C HIS A 24 -12.65 -14.76 -5.29
N GLU A 25 -13.73 -15.00 -6.03
CA GLU A 25 -13.95 -16.29 -6.73
C GLU A 25 -12.97 -16.51 -7.88
N ALA A 26 -12.70 -15.48 -8.65
CA ALA A 26 -11.72 -15.52 -9.74
C ALA A 26 -10.29 -15.70 -9.21
N TYR A 27 -9.95 -15.09 -8.06
CA TYR A 27 -8.69 -15.32 -7.36
C TYR A 27 -8.51 -16.78 -6.92
N LEU A 28 -9.53 -17.37 -6.29
CA LEU A 28 -9.50 -18.77 -5.86
C LEU A 28 -9.38 -19.74 -7.05
N SER A 29 -9.93 -19.38 -8.21
CA SER A 29 -9.77 -20.13 -9.47
C SER A 29 -8.45 -19.85 -10.20
N GLY A 30 -7.58 -18.98 -9.66
CA GLY A 30 -6.29 -18.62 -10.26
C GLY A 30 -6.34 -17.53 -11.32
N HIS A 31 -7.49 -16.89 -11.52
CA HIS A 31 -7.72 -15.86 -12.55
C HIS A 31 -8.02 -14.47 -11.96
N GLY A 32 -8.26 -14.37 -10.65
CA GLY A 32 -8.59 -13.13 -9.98
C GLY A 32 -7.42 -12.49 -9.21
N GLU A 33 -7.65 -11.30 -8.68
CA GLU A 33 -6.68 -10.56 -7.89
C GLU A 33 -6.81 -10.85 -6.39
N SER A 34 -5.69 -10.72 -5.67
CA SER A 34 -5.64 -11.01 -4.24
C SER A 34 -6.39 -9.93 -3.45
N PRO A 35 -7.15 -10.29 -2.40
CA PRO A 35 -7.65 -9.29 -1.47
C PRO A 35 -6.51 -8.48 -0.89
N GLY A 36 -6.77 -7.20 -0.61
CA GLY A 36 -5.79 -6.30 -0.03
C GLY A 36 -5.27 -6.83 1.32
N ARG A 37 -4.01 -6.54 1.64
CA ARG A 37 -3.39 -6.90 2.91
C ARG A 37 -2.77 -5.68 3.57
N TRP A 38 -2.87 -5.63 4.91
CA TRP A 38 -2.26 -4.56 5.69
C TRP A 38 -0.74 -4.68 5.74
N TYR A 39 -0.06 -3.53 5.63
CA TYR A 39 1.39 -3.40 5.69
C TYR A 39 1.82 -2.19 6.50
N GLY A 40 3.01 -2.29 7.08
CA GLY A 40 3.69 -1.22 7.79
C GLY A 40 3.46 -1.22 9.30
N ALA A 41 4.39 -0.59 10.00
CA ALA A 41 4.36 -0.49 11.47
C ALA A 41 3.20 0.39 11.96
N GLY A 42 2.81 1.41 11.19
CA GLY A 42 1.64 2.24 11.48
C GLY A 42 0.32 1.44 11.43
N ALA A 43 0.17 0.50 10.48
CA ALA A 43 -0.97 -0.42 10.47
C ALA A 43 -0.95 -1.34 11.70
N SER A 44 0.21 -1.91 12.00
CA SER A 44 0.39 -2.79 13.17
C SER A 44 0.08 -2.09 14.49
N SER A 45 0.40 -0.80 14.61
CA SER A 45 0.11 0.02 15.81
C SER A 45 -1.39 0.23 16.05
N LEU A 46 -2.21 0.14 14.99
CA LEU A 46 -3.68 0.16 15.06
C LEU A 46 -4.29 -1.25 15.18
N GLY A 47 -3.46 -2.28 15.36
CA GLY A 47 -3.92 -3.67 15.45
C GLY A 47 -4.34 -4.28 14.10
N LEU A 48 -3.99 -3.65 12.98
CA LEU A 48 -4.34 -4.09 11.63
C LEU A 48 -3.30 -5.08 11.13
N GLN A 49 -3.75 -6.28 10.77
CA GLN A 49 -2.91 -7.36 10.25
C GLN A 49 -3.70 -8.23 9.26
N GLY A 50 -2.99 -8.90 8.36
CA GLY A 50 -3.61 -9.82 7.40
C GLY A 50 -4.45 -9.10 6.35
N GLU A 51 -5.63 -9.63 6.03
CA GLU A 51 -6.51 -9.13 4.99
C GLU A 51 -7.16 -7.80 5.37
N ALA A 52 -7.20 -6.87 4.42
CA ALA A 52 -7.85 -5.57 4.56
C ALA A 52 -9.29 -5.66 4.03
N SER A 53 -10.27 -5.39 4.89
CA SER A 53 -11.66 -5.28 4.45
C SER A 53 -11.86 -4.04 3.55
N PRO A 54 -12.82 -4.07 2.61
CA PRO A 54 -13.14 -2.89 1.79
C PRO A 54 -13.49 -1.65 2.64
N ALA A 55 -14.23 -1.82 3.72
CA ALA A 55 -14.57 -0.73 4.64
C ALA A 55 -13.35 -0.19 5.38
N GLY A 56 -12.43 -1.06 5.81
CA GLY A 56 -11.18 -0.66 6.45
C GLY A 56 -10.26 0.10 5.49
N PHE A 57 -10.14 -0.37 4.25
CA PHE A 57 -9.39 0.32 3.22
C PHE A 57 -9.99 1.72 2.93
N GLN A 58 -11.30 1.81 2.79
CA GLN A 58 -11.99 3.08 2.58
C GLN A 58 -11.74 4.05 3.74
N ALA A 59 -11.87 3.59 4.99
CA ALA A 59 -11.61 4.41 6.18
C ALA A 59 -10.17 4.95 6.17
N MET A 60 -9.17 4.09 5.88
CA MET A 60 -7.78 4.50 5.72
C MET A 60 -7.64 5.59 4.65
N PHE A 61 -8.25 5.40 3.49
CA PHE A 61 -8.20 6.33 2.36
C PHE A 61 -8.84 7.69 2.70
N GLU A 62 -9.87 7.69 3.53
CA GLU A 62 -10.51 8.90 4.08
C GLU A 62 -9.71 9.57 5.22
N GLY A 63 -8.59 8.98 5.64
CA GLY A 63 -7.76 9.46 6.75
C GLY A 63 -8.36 9.17 8.11
N ARG A 64 -9.07 8.05 8.23
CA ARG A 64 -9.69 7.53 9.45
C ARG A 64 -9.00 6.25 9.90
N ASP A 65 -9.09 5.99 11.19
CA ASP A 65 -8.71 4.72 11.79
C ASP A 65 -9.65 3.61 11.27
N PRO A 66 -9.13 2.57 10.60
CA PRO A 66 -9.94 1.49 10.05
C PRO A 66 -10.70 0.66 11.11
N THR A 67 -10.29 0.73 12.38
CA THR A 67 -10.90 -0.03 13.49
C THR A 67 -11.99 0.74 14.21
N THR A 68 -11.80 2.05 14.41
CA THR A 68 -12.70 2.90 15.20
C THR A 68 -13.52 3.88 14.35
N GLY A 69 -13.07 4.18 13.13
CA GLY A 69 -13.67 5.23 12.28
C GLY A 69 -13.28 6.65 12.67
N GLU A 70 -12.51 6.83 13.75
CA GLU A 70 -12.05 8.15 14.20
C GLU A 70 -11.06 8.78 13.22
N LEU A 71 -11.00 10.11 13.19
CA LEU A 71 -10.07 10.82 12.31
C LEU A 71 -8.61 10.64 12.76
N LEU A 72 -7.77 10.20 11.85
CA LEU A 72 -6.32 10.22 11.98
C LEU A 72 -5.79 11.63 11.65
N GLY A 73 -5.89 12.53 12.62
CA GLY A 73 -5.47 13.92 12.46
C GLY A 73 -6.54 14.83 11.86
N ARG A 74 -6.13 15.87 11.13
CA ARG A 74 -7.08 16.83 10.53
C ARG A 74 -7.82 16.20 9.33
N PRO A 75 -9.11 16.54 9.13
CA PRO A 75 -9.83 16.12 7.93
C PRO A 75 -9.11 16.53 6.65
N TYR A 76 -9.23 15.74 5.60
CA TYR A 76 -8.71 16.11 4.28
C TYR A 76 -9.48 17.30 3.69
N GLY A 77 -8.75 18.25 3.13
CA GLY A 77 -9.37 19.32 2.31
C GLY A 77 -9.73 18.81 0.91
N ARG A 78 -10.48 19.63 0.17
CA ARG A 78 -11.01 19.29 -1.18
C ARG A 78 -9.93 18.76 -2.16
N ASN A 79 -8.72 19.30 -2.11
CA ASN A 79 -7.62 18.97 -3.01
C ASN A 79 -6.52 18.17 -2.31
N ALA A 80 -6.84 17.48 -1.22
CA ALA A 80 -5.86 16.68 -0.51
C ALA A 80 -5.45 15.47 -1.35
N VAL A 81 -4.20 15.04 -1.17
CA VAL A 81 -3.72 13.74 -1.61
C VAL A 81 -3.99 12.77 -0.45
N PRO A 82 -4.97 11.84 -0.55
CA PRO A 82 -5.30 10.94 0.55
C PRO A 82 -4.28 9.81 0.71
N ALA A 83 -3.67 9.39 -0.39
CA ALA A 83 -2.74 8.28 -0.42
C ALA A 83 -1.74 8.39 -1.59
N PHE A 84 -0.70 7.56 -1.52
CA PHE A 84 0.27 7.33 -2.60
C PHE A 84 0.15 5.87 -3.04
N ASP A 85 0.13 5.64 -4.34
CA ASP A 85 0.23 4.30 -4.93
C ASP A 85 1.70 4.04 -5.28
N VAL A 86 2.31 3.11 -4.56
CA VAL A 86 3.69 2.66 -4.80
C VAL A 86 3.63 1.30 -5.45
N VAL A 87 3.84 1.25 -6.75
CA VAL A 87 3.81 0.00 -7.51
C VAL A 87 5.17 -0.66 -7.45
N LEU A 88 5.24 -1.78 -6.76
CA LEU A 88 6.46 -2.57 -6.58
C LEU A 88 6.41 -3.81 -7.49
N ARG A 89 7.41 -3.97 -8.36
CA ARG A 89 7.49 -5.10 -9.29
C ARG A 89 8.88 -5.71 -9.36
N PRO A 90 9.01 -7.04 -9.47
CA PRO A 90 10.26 -7.68 -9.78
C PRO A 90 10.63 -7.46 -11.25
N THR A 91 11.79 -7.95 -11.68
CA THR A 91 12.14 -7.98 -13.10
C THR A 91 11.17 -8.86 -13.89
N LYS A 92 10.97 -8.57 -15.18
CA LYS A 92 10.06 -9.33 -16.06
C LYS A 92 10.35 -10.83 -16.07
N SER A 93 11.62 -11.23 -15.96
CA SER A 93 12.00 -12.65 -15.88
C SER A 93 11.37 -13.39 -14.70
N VAL A 94 11.24 -12.74 -13.54
CA VAL A 94 10.57 -13.34 -12.35
C VAL A 94 9.07 -13.48 -12.62
N SER A 95 8.43 -12.50 -13.27
CA SER A 95 7.03 -12.59 -13.67
C SER A 95 6.78 -13.73 -14.68
N VAL A 96 7.71 -13.94 -15.61
CA VAL A 96 7.66 -15.05 -16.58
C VAL A 96 7.79 -16.41 -15.86
N LEU A 97 8.74 -16.53 -14.92
CA LEU A 97 8.88 -17.74 -14.09
C LEU A 97 7.62 -17.99 -13.25
N TYR A 98 7.00 -16.95 -12.73
CA TYR A 98 5.74 -17.07 -12.02
C TYR A 98 4.61 -17.60 -12.91
N GLY A 99 4.42 -17.04 -14.11
CA GLY A 99 3.28 -17.34 -14.96
C GLY A 99 3.45 -18.55 -15.86
N LEU A 100 4.68 -18.91 -16.25
CA LEU A 100 4.98 -19.97 -17.22
C LEU A 100 5.85 -21.11 -16.65
N GLY A 101 6.35 -20.97 -15.41
CA GLY A 101 7.10 -22.03 -14.74
C GLY A 101 6.19 -23.15 -14.22
N ASP A 102 6.80 -24.24 -13.75
CA ASP A 102 6.07 -25.25 -13.01
C ASP A 102 5.51 -24.68 -11.69
N PRO A 103 4.53 -25.35 -11.04
CA PRO A 103 3.90 -24.83 -9.84
C PRO A 103 4.85 -24.56 -8.67
N ALA A 104 5.98 -25.27 -8.56
CA ALA A 104 6.97 -25.03 -7.50
C ALA A 104 7.77 -23.75 -7.79
N THR A 105 8.20 -23.57 -9.04
CA THR A 105 8.87 -22.36 -9.54
C THR A 105 7.98 -21.12 -9.38
N GLY A 106 6.70 -21.23 -9.74
CA GLY A 106 5.72 -20.14 -9.58
C GLY A 106 5.57 -19.72 -8.11
N ARG A 107 5.42 -20.67 -7.19
CA ARG A 107 5.36 -20.38 -5.75
C ARG A 107 6.64 -19.73 -5.22
N ALA A 108 7.80 -20.20 -5.68
CA ALA A 108 9.08 -19.62 -5.28
C ALA A 108 9.24 -18.18 -5.78
N ALA A 109 8.82 -17.89 -7.01
CA ALA A 109 8.83 -16.54 -7.57
C ALA A 109 7.91 -15.58 -6.79
N LEU A 110 6.69 -16.03 -6.44
CA LEU A 110 5.77 -15.26 -5.62
C LEU A 110 6.33 -15.01 -4.21
N ALA A 111 6.87 -16.02 -3.57
CA ALA A 111 7.48 -15.89 -2.24
C ALA A 111 8.66 -14.91 -2.25
N ALA A 112 9.50 -14.93 -3.28
CA ALA A 112 10.60 -13.99 -3.45
C ALA A 112 10.10 -12.55 -3.66
N HIS A 113 9.00 -12.36 -4.41
CA HIS A 113 8.36 -11.06 -4.57
C HIS A 113 7.84 -10.52 -3.23
N HIS A 114 7.11 -11.33 -2.46
CA HIS A 114 6.61 -10.93 -1.14
C HIS A 114 7.73 -10.64 -0.13
N ALA A 115 8.82 -11.39 -0.17
CA ALA A 115 10.00 -11.08 0.64
C ALA A 115 10.59 -9.71 0.28
N GLY A 116 10.74 -9.41 -1.02
CA GLY A 116 11.19 -8.10 -1.47
C GLY A 116 10.23 -6.97 -1.13
N LEU A 117 8.90 -7.22 -1.15
CA LEU A 117 7.90 -6.26 -0.70
C LEU A 117 8.03 -5.96 0.79
N ALA A 118 8.22 -7.00 1.62
CA ALA A 118 8.40 -6.84 3.07
C ALA A 118 9.64 -6.00 3.40
N GLU A 119 10.77 -6.23 2.72
CA GLU A 119 11.99 -5.42 2.87
C GLU A 119 11.77 -3.96 2.44
N ALA A 120 11.05 -3.74 1.33
CA ALA A 120 10.73 -2.39 0.89
C ALA A 120 9.84 -1.64 1.89
N VAL A 121 8.85 -2.31 2.47
CA VAL A 121 8.00 -1.75 3.52
C VAL A 121 8.83 -1.42 4.77
N ALA A 122 9.67 -2.33 5.22
CA ALA A 122 10.55 -2.10 6.39
C ALA A 122 11.48 -0.91 6.17
N TYR A 123 12.07 -0.80 4.98
CA TYR A 123 12.90 0.34 4.60
C TYR A 123 12.11 1.66 4.64
N LEU A 124 10.91 1.69 4.08
CA LEU A 124 10.06 2.88 4.10
C LEU A 124 9.60 3.22 5.52
N ASP A 125 9.27 2.24 6.35
CA ASP A 125 8.89 2.44 7.77
C ASP A 125 9.95 3.23 8.54
N GLU A 126 11.23 3.00 8.24
CA GLU A 126 12.36 3.67 8.89
C GLU A 126 12.62 5.08 8.35
N HIS A 127 12.25 5.35 7.09
CA HIS A 127 12.68 6.56 6.37
C HIS A 127 11.58 7.59 6.16
N ILE A 128 10.31 7.23 6.40
CA ILE A 128 9.21 8.18 6.25
C ILE A 128 9.01 9.02 7.51
N GLY A 129 8.56 10.25 7.29
CA GLY A 129 8.24 11.17 8.36
C GLY A 129 7.09 12.10 8.02
N ALA A 130 6.86 13.04 8.91
CA ALA A 130 5.86 14.08 8.79
C ALA A 130 6.50 15.45 8.73
N ARG A 131 5.87 16.37 8.00
CA ARG A 131 6.18 17.79 8.05
C ARG A 131 5.25 18.49 9.04
N ARG A 132 5.83 19.21 9.99
CA ARG A 132 5.10 19.92 11.05
C ARG A 132 5.53 21.38 11.14
N GLY A 133 4.81 22.13 12.00
CA GLY A 133 5.05 23.54 12.19
C GLY A 133 4.49 24.43 11.09
N HIS A 134 4.65 25.75 11.24
CA HIS A 134 4.21 26.73 10.26
C HIS A 134 5.01 26.54 8.95
N GLY A 135 4.32 26.38 7.82
CA GLY A 135 4.96 26.12 6.53
C GLY A 135 5.62 24.73 6.40
N GLY A 136 5.43 23.82 7.36
CA GLY A 136 5.99 22.47 7.32
C GLY A 136 7.52 22.42 7.40
N VAL A 137 8.12 23.32 8.17
CA VAL A 137 9.59 23.48 8.30
C VAL A 137 10.24 22.41 9.17
N GLN A 138 9.48 21.73 10.02
CA GLN A 138 9.98 20.69 10.91
C GLN A 138 9.71 19.32 10.29
N HIS A 139 10.75 18.54 10.08
CA HIS A 139 10.63 17.12 9.76
C HIS A 139 10.64 16.33 11.06
N VAL A 140 9.69 15.43 11.24
CA VAL A 140 9.53 14.56 12.40
C VAL A 140 9.48 13.12 11.91
N SER A 141 10.30 12.24 12.46
CA SER A 141 10.29 10.81 12.11
C SER A 141 8.90 10.21 12.36
N GLY A 142 8.46 9.38 11.41
CA GLY A 142 7.23 8.62 11.52
C GLY A 142 7.42 7.34 12.32
N GLN A 143 6.31 6.75 12.75
CA GLN A 143 6.27 5.43 13.39
C GLN A 143 5.81 4.34 12.41
N GLY A 144 6.18 4.48 11.15
CA GLY A 144 5.91 3.54 10.09
C GLY A 144 4.65 3.84 9.26
N LEU A 145 4.53 3.10 8.16
CA LEU A 145 3.44 3.23 7.19
C LEU A 145 2.11 2.69 7.72
N LEU A 146 1.03 3.32 7.29
CA LEU A 146 -0.30 2.72 7.23
C LEU A 146 -0.61 2.46 5.76
N ALA A 147 -0.59 1.20 5.33
CA ALA A 147 -0.72 0.86 3.93
C ALA A 147 -1.51 -0.43 3.69
N VAL A 148 -2.07 -0.55 2.48
CA VAL A 148 -2.69 -1.78 1.97
C VAL A 148 -2.02 -2.15 0.66
N GLY A 149 -1.58 -3.41 0.53
CA GLY A 149 -1.00 -3.96 -0.70
C GLY A 149 -2.00 -4.84 -1.44
N PHE A 150 -2.08 -4.66 -2.76
CA PHE A 150 -2.89 -5.44 -3.67
C PHE A 150 -1.99 -6.12 -4.69
N ASP A 151 -2.00 -7.45 -4.71
CA ASP A 151 -1.18 -8.23 -5.64
C ASP A 151 -1.89 -8.42 -6.97
N HIS A 152 -1.21 -8.05 -8.04
CA HIS A 152 -1.64 -8.25 -9.41
C HIS A 152 -0.68 -9.22 -10.12
N ARG A 153 -1.20 -10.04 -11.02
CA ARG A 153 -0.46 -11.14 -11.66
C ARG A 153 -0.21 -10.90 -13.13
N THR A 154 -1.04 -10.08 -13.75
CA THR A 154 -1.03 -9.84 -15.19
C THR A 154 -0.97 -8.36 -15.53
N SER A 155 -0.50 -8.06 -16.73
CA SER A 155 -0.66 -6.75 -17.35
C SER A 155 -2.07 -6.59 -17.93
N ARG A 156 -2.42 -5.39 -18.38
CA ARG A 156 -3.68 -5.14 -19.11
C ARG A 156 -3.81 -5.96 -20.40
N GLU A 157 -2.69 -6.38 -20.98
CA GLU A 157 -2.63 -7.22 -22.18
C GLU A 157 -2.68 -8.72 -21.87
N GLY A 158 -2.80 -9.10 -20.58
CA GLY A 158 -2.83 -10.50 -20.15
C GLY A 158 -1.47 -11.18 -20.01
N ASP A 159 -0.37 -10.47 -20.22
CA ASP A 159 0.97 -11.00 -19.98
C ASP A 159 1.24 -11.26 -18.50
N PRO A 160 2.07 -12.25 -18.13
CA PRO A 160 2.58 -12.40 -16.78
C PRO A 160 3.30 -11.14 -16.31
N LEU A 161 2.75 -10.46 -15.33
CA LEU A 161 3.31 -9.25 -14.70
C LEU A 161 3.00 -9.26 -13.22
N LEU A 162 3.85 -9.91 -12.45
CA LEU A 162 3.73 -9.90 -10.99
C LEU A 162 4.10 -8.52 -10.46
N HIS A 163 3.19 -7.89 -9.73
CA HIS A 163 3.40 -6.60 -9.09
C HIS A 163 2.43 -6.40 -7.94
N THR A 164 2.80 -5.52 -7.02
CA THR A 164 1.94 -5.13 -5.88
C THR A 164 1.73 -3.62 -5.90
N HIS A 165 0.48 -3.19 -5.88
CA HIS A 165 0.10 -1.82 -5.56
C HIS A 165 0.09 -1.65 -4.05
N LEU A 166 1.09 -0.98 -3.50
CA LEU A 166 1.13 -0.61 -2.09
C LEU A 166 0.51 0.79 -1.94
N VAL A 167 -0.76 0.83 -1.53
CA VAL A 167 -1.49 2.09 -1.29
C VAL A 167 -1.15 2.59 0.11
N VAL A 168 -0.30 3.60 0.18
CA VAL A 168 0.20 4.21 1.42
C VAL A 168 -0.65 5.39 1.79
N ALA A 169 -1.30 5.36 2.95
CA ALA A 169 -2.06 6.49 3.48
C ALA A 169 -1.18 7.74 3.62
N ASN A 170 -1.71 8.90 3.25
CA ASN A 170 -1.04 10.17 3.53
C ASN A 170 -1.25 10.56 5.01
N ARG A 171 -0.94 9.60 5.89
CA ARG A 171 -1.01 9.71 7.35
C ARG A 171 0.17 8.98 7.97
N VAL A 172 0.83 9.61 8.91
CA VAL A 172 1.87 8.99 9.71
C VAL A 172 1.75 9.46 11.14
N GLN A 173 1.95 8.54 12.08
CA GLN A 173 2.00 8.85 13.50
C GLN A 173 3.41 9.32 13.87
N GLY A 174 3.51 10.42 14.60
CA GLY A 174 4.77 10.87 15.15
C GLY A 174 5.03 10.27 16.54
N PRO A 175 6.22 10.51 17.10
CA PRO A 175 6.62 9.98 18.41
C PRO A 175 5.78 10.52 19.58
N ASP A 176 5.02 11.60 19.37
CA ASP A 176 4.05 12.17 20.31
C ASP A 176 2.65 11.56 20.19
N GLY A 177 2.48 10.50 19.41
CA GLY A 177 1.23 9.83 19.16
C GLY A 177 0.27 10.55 18.19
N ARG A 178 0.63 11.72 17.70
CA ARG A 178 -0.24 12.50 16.81
C ARG A 178 -0.10 12.04 15.35
N TRP A 179 -1.23 11.83 14.70
CA TRP A 179 -1.31 11.58 13.26
C TRP A 179 -1.30 12.90 12.48
N THR A 180 -0.45 12.98 11.47
CA THR A 180 -0.35 14.13 10.56
C THR A 180 -0.11 13.67 9.13
N ALA A 181 -0.12 14.60 8.18
CA ALA A 181 0.22 14.27 6.80
C ALA A 181 1.69 13.78 6.71
N LEU A 182 1.89 12.73 5.96
CA LEU A 182 3.20 12.23 5.59
C LEU A 182 3.97 13.27 4.76
N ASP A 183 5.28 13.36 4.90
CA ASP A 183 6.10 14.14 3.95
C ASP A 183 6.21 13.36 2.63
N GLY A 184 5.34 13.70 1.68
CA GLY A 184 5.31 13.01 0.39
C GLY A 184 6.65 13.00 -0.35
N ARG A 185 7.61 13.88 -0.01
CA ARG A 185 8.96 13.85 -0.60
C ARG A 185 9.76 12.63 -0.15
N ASP A 186 9.50 12.13 1.06
CA ASP A 186 10.18 10.94 1.56
C ASP A 186 9.79 9.71 0.72
N VAL A 187 8.51 9.59 0.32
CA VAL A 187 8.05 8.50 -0.55
C VAL A 187 8.76 8.49 -1.91
N TYR A 188 9.09 9.68 -2.47
CA TYR A 188 9.78 9.79 -3.76
C TYR A 188 11.31 9.73 -3.65
N ARG A 189 11.86 9.93 -2.46
CA ARG A 189 13.31 9.97 -2.23
C ARG A 189 13.86 8.60 -1.87
N HIS A 190 13.08 7.82 -1.20
CA HIS A 190 13.39 6.50 -0.68
C HIS A 190 12.66 5.41 -1.42
#